data_bf8535403a15dd94c89475ce12ee335c
#
_entry.id   bf8535403a15dd94c89475ce12ee335c
#
_cell.length_a   1.000
_cell.length_b   1.000
_cell.length_c   1.000
_cell.angle_alpha   90.00
_cell.angle_beta   90.00
_cell.angle_gamma   90.00
#
_symmetry.space_group_name_H-M   'P 1'
#
loop_
_entity.id
_entity.type
_entity.pdbx_description
1 polymer ?
#
loop_
_entity_poly.entity_id
_entity_poly.type
_entity_poly.pdbx_seq_one_letter_code
_entity_poly.pdbx_strand_id
1 'polypeptide(L)'
;MVKRLLEGPWEHIQQRFPDRQIYHRTEGQVRYFVVTTAMQLSVIGAVCVLAVWLTITSVNMVLANSETDRMRGVVAQIEDRHAEQLEEARASEAAAMAYVESRETAFDSAAGQFQARHDTLRRLLDFADDLSIGEERASPSLEDGRILMAASPADPDPRTALYDADSPTDMDGLAEERVTALMSDQDSALAAAEDSAERRLENLRAVLRLTGMQVDEAMEEGPLETDGGTGGPLIPITRAPVFSSALDLDDPFNARVARIASRLAEAEQLEMLLEAAPLAIPVDGPYRRTSSYGSRIDPFTRRLAFHAGSDFAAYRNAPIVAPAPGRVVYAGWRAGYGRTVEVDHGFGYRTRFAHLHSIDVRRGDAVEIGQRLGGMGSTGRSTGTHLHYEVWFRGEHVDPESFIRAGRYVH
;
A
#
# COMPACT_ATOMS: atom_id res chain seq x y z
N MET A 1 33.44 -10.63 15.16
CA MET A 1 32.39 -10.28 16.14
C MET A 1 31.07 -11.05 15.97
N VAL A 2 30.83 -11.71 14.83
CA VAL A 2 29.58 -12.46 14.51
C VAL A 2 29.56 -13.87 15.17
N LYS A 3 30.70 -14.47 15.52
CA LYS A 3 30.75 -15.82 16.11
C LYS A 3 30.17 -15.93 17.54
N ARG A 4 30.16 -14.87 18.31
CA ARG A 4 29.70 -14.86 19.73
C ARG A 4 28.19 -14.71 19.92
N LEU A 5 27.47 -14.31 18.89
CA LEU A 5 26.00 -14.10 18.96
C LEU A 5 25.18 -15.37 18.69
N LEU A 6 25.79 -16.42 18.19
CA LEU A 6 25.12 -17.69 17.85
C LEU A 6 25.41 -18.83 18.85
N GLU A 7 26.33 -18.66 19.81
CA GLU A 7 26.71 -19.74 20.74
C GLU A 7 25.60 -20.03 21.77
N GLY A 8 24.90 -19.03 22.30
CA GLY A 8 23.82 -19.21 23.27
C GLY A 8 22.56 -19.91 22.74
N PRO A 9 22.02 -19.53 21.58
CA PRO A 9 20.87 -20.24 21.00
C PRO A 9 21.19 -21.66 20.58
N TRP A 10 22.43 -21.92 20.12
CA TRP A 10 22.84 -23.25 19.65
C TRP A 10 22.95 -24.26 20.80
N GLU A 11 23.47 -23.85 21.95
CA GLU A 11 23.53 -24.71 23.15
C GLU A 11 22.14 -25.13 23.64
N HIS A 12 21.18 -24.24 23.62
CA HIS A 12 19.77 -24.54 23.95
C HIS A 12 19.13 -25.56 22.98
N ILE A 13 19.47 -25.43 21.70
CA ILE A 13 18.98 -26.38 20.66
C ILE A 13 19.62 -27.74 20.85
N GLN A 14 20.90 -27.83 21.16
CA GLN A 14 21.60 -29.10 21.42
C GLN A 14 21.08 -29.80 22.67
N GLN A 15 20.67 -29.08 23.69
CA GLN A 15 20.02 -29.65 24.87
C GLN A 15 18.63 -30.25 24.55
N ARG A 16 17.90 -29.69 23.62
CA ARG A 16 16.56 -30.16 23.22
C ARG A 16 16.62 -31.30 22.21
N PHE A 17 17.65 -31.36 21.38
CA PHE A 17 17.87 -32.36 20.34
C PHE A 17 19.27 -32.99 20.46
N PRO A 18 19.51 -33.77 21.52
CA PRO A 18 20.82 -34.39 21.69
C PRO A 18 21.11 -35.39 20.57
N ASP A 19 22.38 -35.58 20.30
CA ASP A 19 22.80 -36.57 19.33
C ASP A 19 22.32 -37.97 19.77
N ARG A 20 21.70 -38.68 18.86
CA ARG A 20 21.15 -40.02 19.09
C ARG A 20 21.92 -41.04 18.29
N GLN A 21 22.24 -42.17 18.92
CA GLN A 21 22.85 -43.30 18.23
C GLN A 21 21.80 -44.34 18.00
N ILE A 22 21.60 -44.67 16.73
CA ILE A 22 20.68 -45.74 16.32
C ILE A 22 21.54 -46.96 15.99
N TYR A 23 21.31 -48.04 16.71
CA TYR A 23 22.01 -49.29 16.53
C TYR A 23 21.14 -50.22 15.64
N HIS A 24 21.74 -50.68 14.54
CA HIS A 24 21.11 -51.64 13.66
C HIS A 24 21.94 -52.92 13.65
N ARG A 25 21.30 -54.05 13.93
CA ARG A 25 21.95 -55.37 13.93
C ARG A 25 21.50 -56.15 12.72
N THR A 26 22.42 -56.42 11.81
CA THR A 26 22.20 -57.29 10.63
C THR A 26 23.28 -58.33 10.64
N GLU A 27 22.89 -59.60 10.55
CA GLU A 27 23.78 -60.77 10.42
C GLU A 27 24.92 -60.83 11.46
N GLY A 28 24.60 -60.48 12.72
CA GLY A 28 25.56 -60.61 13.83
C GLY A 28 26.53 -59.44 13.98
N GLN A 29 26.55 -58.50 13.09
CA GLN A 29 27.30 -57.25 13.20
C GLN A 29 26.42 -56.11 13.65
N VAL A 30 26.86 -55.35 14.68
CA VAL A 30 26.21 -54.12 15.16
C VAL A 30 26.87 -52.96 14.47
N ARG A 31 26.09 -52.26 13.62
CA ARG A 31 26.47 -50.94 13.07
C ARG A 31 25.66 -49.89 13.76
N TYR A 32 26.29 -48.77 14.04
CA TYR A 32 25.61 -47.62 14.58
C TYR A 32 25.67 -46.45 13.61
N PHE A 33 24.61 -45.70 13.60
CA PHE A 33 24.49 -44.46 12.86
C PHE A 33 24.23 -43.34 13.87
N VAL A 34 24.99 -42.26 13.79
CA VAL A 34 24.85 -41.10 14.69
C VAL A 34 23.99 -40.09 14.00
N VAL A 35 22.83 -39.84 14.57
CA VAL A 35 21.95 -38.75 14.16
C VAL A 35 22.33 -37.52 14.94
N THR A 36 23.10 -36.63 14.33
CA THR A 36 23.54 -35.39 14.95
C THR A 36 22.39 -34.40 15.09
N THR A 37 22.52 -33.45 16.04
CA THR A 37 21.57 -32.33 16.21
C THR A 37 21.33 -31.59 14.89
N ALA A 38 22.37 -31.33 14.12
CA ALA A 38 22.26 -30.68 12.81
C ALA A 38 21.41 -31.49 11.82
N MET A 39 21.56 -32.80 11.81
CA MET A 39 20.80 -33.72 10.95
C MET A 39 19.33 -33.79 11.37
N GLN A 40 19.05 -33.81 12.68
CA GLN A 40 17.68 -33.75 13.20
C GLN A 40 16.99 -32.43 12.80
N LEU A 41 17.66 -31.32 12.95
CA LEU A 41 17.14 -30.01 12.55
C LEU A 41 16.95 -29.88 11.04
N SER A 42 17.87 -30.44 10.25
CA SER A 42 17.75 -30.47 8.79
C SER A 42 16.53 -31.26 8.34
N VAL A 43 16.26 -32.41 8.98
CA VAL A 43 15.07 -33.23 8.69
C VAL A 43 13.80 -32.48 9.09
N ILE A 44 13.77 -31.88 10.28
CA ILE A 44 12.63 -31.08 10.74
C ILE A 44 12.39 -29.91 9.78
N GLY A 45 13.45 -29.19 9.41
CA GLY A 45 13.37 -28.09 8.46
C GLY A 45 12.82 -28.54 7.09
N ALA A 46 13.33 -29.67 6.58
CA ALA A 46 12.85 -30.23 5.33
C ALA A 46 11.37 -30.64 5.40
N VAL A 47 10.95 -31.24 6.51
CA VAL A 47 9.52 -31.61 6.73
C VAL A 47 8.65 -30.37 6.82
N CYS A 48 9.09 -29.34 7.52
CA CYS A 48 8.36 -28.07 7.60
C CYS A 48 8.22 -27.38 6.23
N VAL A 49 9.30 -27.33 5.46
CA VAL A 49 9.28 -26.77 4.10
C VAL A 49 8.36 -27.59 3.20
N LEU A 50 8.41 -28.92 3.28
CA LEU A 50 7.52 -29.80 2.53
C LEU A 50 6.05 -29.58 2.92
N ALA A 51 5.77 -29.46 4.21
CA ALA A 51 4.42 -29.22 4.71
C ALA A 51 3.87 -27.85 4.24
N VAL A 52 4.69 -26.81 4.30
CA VAL A 52 4.33 -25.48 3.77
C VAL A 52 4.11 -25.54 2.26
N TRP A 53 5.00 -26.21 1.54
CA TRP A 53 4.86 -26.37 0.10
C TRP A 53 3.60 -27.14 -0.28
N LEU A 54 3.29 -28.23 0.44
CA LEU A 54 2.07 -29.02 0.24
C LEU A 54 0.79 -28.22 0.55
N THR A 55 0.81 -27.42 1.62
CA THR A 55 -0.33 -26.54 1.95
C THR A 55 -0.55 -25.48 0.90
N ILE A 56 0.51 -24.78 0.46
CA ILE A 56 0.42 -23.78 -0.61
C ILE A 56 -0.08 -24.42 -1.92
N THR A 57 0.47 -25.58 -2.27
CA THR A 57 0.07 -26.31 -3.49
C THR A 57 -1.38 -26.77 -3.41
N SER A 58 -1.80 -27.28 -2.24
CA SER A 58 -3.20 -27.70 -2.02
C SER A 58 -4.17 -26.54 -2.08
N VAL A 59 -3.83 -25.39 -1.45
CA VAL A 59 -4.65 -24.17 -1.49
C VAL A 59 -4.72 -23.63 -2.93
N ASN A 60 -3.58 -23.56 -3.63
CA ASN A 60 -3.55 -23.13 -5.03
C ASN A 60 -4.35 -24.07 -5.94
N MET A 61 -4.27 -25.38 -5.70
CA MET A 61 -5.03 -26.37 -6.46
C MET A 61 -6.55 -26.23 -6.21
N VAL A 62 -6.97 -26.01 -4.96
CA VAL A 62 -8.38 -25.79 -4.63
C VAL A 62 -8.90 -24.50 -5.23
N LEU A 63 -8.11 -23.41 -5.13
CA LEU A 63 -8.46 -22.11 -5.71
C LEU A 63 -8.53 -22.18 -7.24
N ALA A 64 -7.54 -22.83 -7.90
CA ALA A 64 -7.53 -22.99 -9.35
C ALA A 64 -8.72 -23.86 -9.86
N ASN A 65 -9.09 -24.92 -9.11
CA ASN A 65 -10.24 -25.73 -9.47
C ASN A 65 -11.58 -24.97 -9.29
N SER A 66 -11.71 -24.14 -8.25
CA SER A 66 -12.94 -23.36 -8.02
C SER A 66 -13.18 -22.28 -9.08
N GLU A 67 -12.10 -21.70 -9.65
CA GLU A 67 -12.21 -20.74 -10.76
C GLU A 67 -12.56 -21.43 -12.09
N THR A 68 -11.93 -22.59 -12.37
CA THR A 68 -12.25 -23.34 -13.59
C THR A 68 -13.69 -23.86 -13.60
N ASP A 69 -14.25 -24.26 -12.48
CA ASP A 69 -15.63 -24.72 -12.40
C ASP A 69 -16.64 -23.55 -12.52
N ARG A 70 -16.32 -22.37 -11.98
CA ARG A 70 -17.10 -21.14 -12.23
C ARG A 70 -17.07 -20.73 -13.70
N MET A 71 -15.91 -20.75 -14.33
CA MET A 71 -15.77 -20.42 -15.76
C MET A 71 -16.48 -21.44 -16.64
N ARG A 72 -16.40 -22.74 -16.33
CA ARG A 72 -17.18 -23.78 -17.03
C ARG A 72 -18.69 -23.58 -16.87
N GLY A 73 -19.15 -23.21 -15.68
CA GLY A 73 -20.58 -22.92 -15.45
C GLY A 73 -21.05 -21.70 -16.23
N VAL A 74 -20.24 -20.65 -16.34
CA VAL A 74 -20.54 -19.46 -17.13
C VAL A 74 -20.51 -19.78 -18.63
N VAL A 75 -19.54 -20.56 -19.09
CA VAL A 75 -19.44 -20.99 -20.49
C VAL A 75 -20.62 -21.88 -20.87
N ALA A 76 -20.97 -22.86 -20.03
CA ALA A 76 -22.13 -23.73 -20.26
C ALA A 76 -23.45 -22.93 -20.28
N GLN A 77 -23.58 -21.93 -19.43
CA GLN A 77 -24.73 -21.04 -19.37
C GLN A 77 -24.82 -20.10 -20.59
N ILE A 78 -23.65 -19.72 -21.15
CA ILE A 78 -23.57 -18.96 -22.41
C ILE A 78 -23.91 -19.87 -23.60
N GLU A 79 -23.40 -21.10 -23.61
CA GLU A 79 -23.68 -22.09 -24.65
C GLU A 79 -25.18 -22.49 -24.67
N ASP A 80 -25.77 -22.70 -23.49
CA ASP A 80 -27.22 -22.97 -23.38
C ASP A 80 -28.06 -21.78 -23.87
N ARG A 81 -27.69 -20.55 -23.53
CA ARG A 81 -28.35 -19.35 -24.04
C ARG A 81 -28.21 -19.17 -25.56
N HIS A 82 -26.99 -19.48 -26.08
CA HIS A 82 -26.81 -19.43 -27.54
C HIS A 82 -27.58 -20.53 -28.28
N ALA A 83 -27.69 -21.71 -27.68
CA ALA A 83 -28.47 -22.80 -28.26
C ALA A 83 -29.98 -22.45 -28.27
N GLU A 84 -30.50 -21.86 -27.19
CA GLU A 84 -31.90 -21.40 -27.08
C GLU A 84 -32.22 -20.31 -28.10
N GLN A 85 -31.31 -19.33 -28.28
CA GLN A 85 -31.43 -18.27 -29.28
C GLN A 85 -31.33 -18.80 -30.73
N LEU A 86 -30.56 -19.86 -30.96
CA LEU A 86 -30.43 -20.50 -32.26
C LEU A 86 -31.71 -21.31 -32.63
N GLU A 87 -32.37 -21.93 -31.67
CA GLU A 87 -33.61 -22.63 -31.88
C GLU A 87 -34.78 -21.64 -32.11
N GLU A 88 -34.85 -20.54 -31.36
CA GLU A 88 -35.81 -19.48 -31.58
C GLU A 88 -35.63 -18.79 -32.95
N ALA A 89 -34.36 -18.52 -33.35
CA ALA A 89 -34.05 -17.97 -34.65
C ALA A 89 -34.43 -18.91 -35.80
N ARG A 90 -34.35 -20.21 -35.60
CA ARG A 90 -34.84 -21.21 -36.57
C ARG A 90 -36.35 -21.35 -36.64
N ALA A 91 -37.02 -21.04 -35.52
CA ALA A 91 -38.50 -21.07 -35.46
C ALA A 91 -39.17 -19.82 -36.04
N SER A 92 -38.41 -18.70 -36.08
CA SER A 92 -38.95 -17.41 -36.54
C SER A 92 -38.63 -17.06 -38.00
N GLU A 93 -38.41 -18.03 -38.86
CA GLU A 93 -38.13 -17.83 -40.29
C GLU A 93 -39.28 -17.17 -41.12
N ALA A 94 -40.16 -16.46 -40.46
CA ALA A 94 -41.11 -15.54 -41.12
C ALA A 94 -40.41 -14.17 -41.27
N ALA A 95 -40.02 -13.88 -42.50
CA ALA A 95 -39.04 -12.88 -42.97
C ALA A 95 -39.16 -11.43 -42.46
N ALA A 96 -40.21 -11.01 -41.80
CA ALA A 96 -40.42 -9.62 -41.37
C ALA A 96 -39.97 -9.35 -39.92
N MET A 97 -39.94 -10.38 -39.06
CA MET A 97 -39.53 -10.25 -37.64
C MET A 97 -38.03 -10.33 -37.43
N ALA A 98 -37.28 -11.05 -38.28
CA ALA A 98 -35.84 -11.25 -38.14
C ALA A 98 -35.01 -9.94 -38.18
N TYR A 99 -35.51 -8.92 -38.87
CA TYR A 99 -34.83 -7.62 -38.96
C TYR A 99 -35.00 -6.79 -37.67
N VAL A 100 -36.24 -6.78 -37.11
CA VAL A 100 -36.49 -6.11 -35.82
C VAL A 100 -35.77 -6.82 -34.67
N GLU A 101 -35.78 -8.16 -34.68
CA GLU A 101 -35.17 -9.00 -33.66
C GLU A 101 -33.62 -8.88 -33.67
N SER A 102 -33.01 -8.77 -34.86
CA SER A 102 -31.55 -8.53 -34.95
C SER A 102 -31.12 -7.16 -34.42
N ARG A 103 -32.00 -6.15 -34.55
CA ARG A 103 -31.74 -4.81 -34.02
C ARG A 103 -31.98 -4.72 -32.51
N GLU A 104 -33.01 -5.43 -32.01
CA GLU A 104 -33.30 -5.49 -30.59
C GLU A 104 -32.17 -6.20 -29.82
N THR A 105 -31.62 -7.30 -30.38
CA THR A 105 -30.46 -8.01 -29.82
C THR A 105 -29.17 -7.19 -29.87
N ALA A 106 -28.96 -6.38 -30.90
CA ALA A 106 -27.81 -5.47 -30.97
C ALA A 106 -27.93 -4.33 -29.97
N PHE A 107 -29.12 -3.78 -29.78
CA PHE A 107 -29.38 -2.74 -28.78
C PHE A 107 -29.23 -3.29 -27.35
N ASP A 108 -29.79 -4.48 -27.08
CA ASP A 108 -29.68 -5.13 -25.77
C ASP A 108 -28.24 -5.52 -25.44
N SER A 109 -27.45 -5.94 -26.44
CA SER A 109 -26.02 -6.19 -26.29
C SER A 109 -25.26 -4.89 -25.97
N ALA A 110 -25.54 -3.80 -26.67
CA ALA A 110 -24.93 -2.50 -26.43
C ALA A 110 -25.34 -1.92 -25.06
N ALA A 111 -26.61 -2.05 -24.69
CA ALA A 111 -27.12 -1.66 -23.38
C ALA A 111 -26.51 -2.50 -22.27
N GLY A 112 -26.35 -3.81 -22.46
CA GLY A 112 -25.69 -4.72 -21.53
C GLY A 112 -24.19 -4.40 -21.36
N GLN A 113 -23.49 -4.10 -22.44
CA GLN A 113 -22.11 -3.64 -22.39
C GLN A 113 -21.97 -2.29 -21.66
N PHE A 114 -22.87 -1.36 -21.97
CA PHE A 114 -22.91 -0.08 -21.29
C PHE A 114 -23.14 -0.25 -19.78
N GLN A 115 -24.09 -1.10 -19.41
CA GLN A 115 -24.39 -1.37 -17.99
C GLN A 115 -23.23 -2.07 -17.27
N ALA A 116 -22.58 -3.03 -17.91
CA ALA A 116 -21.39 -3.68 -17.36
C ALA A 116 -20.22 -2.70 -17.16
N ARG A 117 -20.00 -1.81 -18.13
CA ARG A 117 -19.01 -0.73 -18.02
C ARG A 117 -19.37 0.27 -16.92
N HIS A 118 -20.64 0.65 -16.83
CA HIS A 118 -21.13 1.55 -15.79
C HIS A 118 -20.95 0.96 -14.38
N ASP A 119 -21.30 -0.31 -14.19
CA ASP A 119 -21.10 -1.02 -12.93
C ASP A 119 -19.60 -1.14 -12.56
N THR A 120 -18.76 -1.33 -13.56
CA THR A 120 -17.31 -1.38 -13.36
C THR A 120 -16.74 -0.03 -12.95
N LEU A 121 -17.20 1.06 -13.60
CA LEU A 121 -16.83 2.43 -13.20
C LEU A 121 -17.30 2.75 -11.78
N ARG A 122 -18.54 2.36 -11.44
CA ARG A 122 -19.06 2.56 -10.08
C ARG A 122 -18.20 1.84 -9.04
N ARG A 123 -17.82 0.59 -9.29
CA ARG A 123 -16.91 -0.15 -8.41
C ARG A 123 -15.54 0.51 -8.29
N LEU A 124 -15.04 1.12 -9.36
CA LEU A 124 -13.78 1.87 -9.33
C LEU A 124 -13.92 3.12 -8.46
N LEU A 125 -15.04 3.84 -8.56
CA LEU A 125 -15.31 5.01 -7.72
C LEU A 125 -15.47 4.63 -6.24
N ASP A 126 -16.25 3.58 -5.95
CA ASP A 126 -16.38 3.04 -4.60
C ASP A 126 -15.00 2.61 -4.04
N PHE A 127 -14.17 2.00 -4.87
CA PHE A 127 -12.80 1.65 -4.51
C PHE A 127 -11.93 2.89 -4.25
N ALA A 128 -12.03 3.93 -5.08
CA ALA A 128 -11.30 5.18 -4.89
C ALA A 128 -11.77 5.92 -3.62
N ASP A 129 -13.08 5.93 -3.34
CA ASP A 129 -13.64 6.50 -2.11
C ASP A 129 -13.20 5.72 -0.87
N ASP A 130 -13.15 4.40 -0.93
CA ASP A 130 -12.64 3.54 0.14
C ASP A 130 -11.16 3.79 0.46
N LEU A 131 -10.37 4.22 -0.54
CA LEU A 131 -8.97 4.59 -0.38
C LEU A 131 -8.79 6.02 0.16
N SER A 132 -9.81 6.87 0.04
CA SER A 132 -9.77 8.26 0.50
C SER A 132 -10.23 8.45 1.95
N ILE A 133 -10.40 7.38 2.72
CA ILE A 133 -10.80 7.43 4.13
C ILE A 133 -9.72 8.16 4.94
N GLY A 134 -9.89 9.46 5.08
CA GLY A 134 -9.07 10.19 6.03
C GLY A 134 -8.97 11.69 5.90
N GLU A 135 -9.45 12.38 4.86
CA GLU A 135 -9.53 13.85 4.90
C GLU A 135 -10.41 14.44 3.78
N GLU A 136 -11.21 15.44 4.16
CA GLU A 136 -11.72 16.53 3.31
C GLU A 136 -10.54 17.30 2.66
N ARG A 137 -9.76 16.66 1.83
CA ARG A 137 -8.88 17.37 0.90
C ARG A 137 -9.51 17.30 -0.46
N ALA A 138 -9.81 18.50 -0.98
CA ALA A 138 -10.26 18.75 -2.32
C ALA A 138 -9.56 17.79 -3.31
N SER A 139 -10.12 16.62 -3.49
CA SER A 139 -9.94 15.88 -4.71
C SER A 139 -10.24 16.88 -5.81
N PRO A 140 -9.40 17.06 -6.83
CA PRO A 140 -9.82 17.77 -8.01
C PRO A 140 -11.11 17.08 -8.43
N SER A 141 -12.17 17.79 -8.26
CA SER A 141 -13.54 17.37 -8.24
C SER A 141 -13.79 16.24 -9.24
N LEU A 142 -14.01 15.03 -8.76
CA LEU A 142 -14.90 14.07 -9.42
C LEU A 142 -16.31 14.68 -9.59
N GLU A 143 -16.48 15.98 -9.36
CA GLU A 143 -17.65 16.75 -9.76
C GLU A 143 -17.88 16.64 -11.26
N ASP A 144 -16.81 16.50 -12.09
CA ASP A 144 -16.98 16.13 -13.50
C ASP A 144 -17.42 14.67 -13.67
N GLY A 145 -17.05 13.74 -12.76
CA GLY A 145 -17.63 12.39 -12.68
C GLY A 145 -19.09 12.40 -12.20
N ARG A 146 -19.51 13.39 -11.42
CA ARG A 146 -20.90 13.63 -11.06
C ARG A 146 -21.75 14.02 -12.26
N ILE A 147 -21.18 14.65 -13.28
CA ILE A 147 -21.88 14.94 -14.53
C ILE A 147 -22.23 13.64 -15.27
N LEU A 148 -21.40 12.61 -15.21
CA LEU A 148 -21.71 11.27 -15.73
C LEU A 148 -22.75 10.51 -14.87
N MET A 149 -22.88 10.84 -13.59
CA MET A 149 -23.85 10.26 -12.65
C MET A 149 -25.08 11.14 -12.46
N ALA A 150 -25.07 12.36 -12.97
CA ALA A 150 -26.21 13.29 -12.98
C ALA A 150 -27.15 13.07 -14.17
N ALA A 151 -27.20 11.85 -14.71
CA ALA A 151 -28.47 11.34 -15.12
C ALA A 151 -29.31 11.33 -13.83
N SER A 152 -30.07 12.42 -13.65
CA SER A 152 -30.90 12.66 -12.48
C SER A 152 -31.76 11.42 -12.23
N PRO A 153 -31.98 10.97 -10.96
CA PRO A 153 -32.96 9.92 -10.69
C PRO A 153 -34.39 10.30 -11.14
N ALA A 154 -34.55 11.45 -11.75
CA ALA A 154 -35.79 11.94 -12.42
C ALA A 154 -35.74 11.83 -13.95
N ASP A 155 -34.59 11.44 -14.56
CA ASP A 155 -34.61 11.11 -15.99
C ASP A 155 -35.25 9.74 -16.16
N PRO A 156 -36.28 9.66 -17.02
CA PRO A 156 -36.92 8.40 -17.31
C PRO A 156 -35.88 7.43 -17.87
N ASP A 157 -36.00 6.14 -17.45
CA ASP A 157 -35.25 5.01 -18.01
C ASP A 157 -34.86 5.33 -19.46
N PRO A 158 -33.57 5.26 -19.86
CA PRO A 158 -33.16 5.51 -21.25
C PRO A 158 -34.03 4.77 -22.27
N ARG A 159 -34.70 3.68 -21.88
CA ARG A 159 -35.67 2.94 -22.64
C ARG A 159 -36.97 3.73 -22.86
N THR A 160 -37.42 4.54 -21.90
CA THR A 160 -38.62 5.37 -22.02
C THR A 160 -38.39 6.66 -22.80
N ALA A 161 -37.18 7.23 -22.72
CA ALA A 161 -36.78 8.40 -23.52
C ALA A 161 -36.73 8.09 -25.05
N LEU A 162 -36.56 6.83 -25.42
CA LEU A 162 -36.55 6.37 -26.80
C LEU A 162 -37.96 6.19 -27.40
N TYR A 163 -39.00 6.13 -26.57
CA TYR A 163 -40.40 5.88 -27.04
C TYR A 163 -41.24 7.16 -27.27
N ASP A 164 -40.72 8.35 -26.92
CA ASP A 164 -41.48 9.61 -27.00
C ASP A 164 -41.25 10.42 -28.29
N ALA A 165 -40.70 9.82 -29.34
CA ALA A 165 -40.46 10.51 -30.60
C ALA A 165 -41.55 10.17 -31.63
N ASP A 166 -42.28 11.19 -32.05
CA ASP A 166 -43.44 11.16 -32.94
C ASP A 166 -43.19 10.78 -34.42
N SER A 167 -42.05 10.16 -34.76
CA SER A 167 -41.72 9.77 -36.14
C SER A 167 -40.93 8.46 -36.24
N PRO A 168 -41.49 7.42 -36.93
CA PRO A 168 -40.91 6.08 -36.96
C PRO A 168 -39.63 5.93 -37.83
N THR A 169 -39.24 6.94 -38.59
CA THR A 169 -38.20 6.79 -39.64
C THR A 169 -36.84 7.30 -39.27
N ASP A 170 -36.69 8.01 -38.15
CA ASP A 170 -35.38 8.59 -37.74
C ASP A 170 -34.86 8.10 -36.38
N MET A 171 -35.63 7.24 -35.73
CA MET A 171 -35.35 6.78 -34.36
C MET A 171 -34.12 5.89 -34.25
N ASP A 172 -33.80 5.16 -35.28
CA ASP A 172 -32.70 4.18 -35.29
C ASP A 172 -31.33 4.84 -35.30
N GLY A 173 -31.17 5.95 -36.04
CA GLY A 173 -29.95 6.74 -36.07
C GLY A 173 -29.70 7.49 -34.76
N LEU A 174 -30.77 8.03 -34.17
CA LEU A 174 -30.68 8.78 -32.89
C LEU A 174 -30.32 7.88 -31.69
N ALA A 175 -30.78 6.63 -31.67
CA ALA A 175 -30.48 5.69 -30.60
C ALA A 175 -28.98 5.24 -30.66
N GLU A 176 -28.51 4.95 -31.86
CA GLU A 176 -27.12 4.54 -32.09
C GLU A 176 -26.14 5.70 -31.82
N GLU A 177 -26.51 6.92 -32.22
CA GLU A 177 -25.75 8.14 -31.95
C GLU A 177 -25.67 8.44 -30.44
N ARG A 178 -26.80 8.27 -29.69
CA ARG A 178 -26.84 8.43 -28.23
C ARG A 178 -25.98 7.38 -27.48
N VAL A 179 -26.09 6.11 -27.86
CA VAL A 179 -25.27 5.05 -27.26
C VAL A 179 -23.78 5.32 -27.52
N THR A 180 -23.46 5.73 -28.75
CA THR A 180 -22.09 6.07 -29.12
C THR A 180 -21.57 7.29 -28.33
N ALA A 181 -22.39 8.32 -28.16
CA ALA A 181 -22.06 9.48 -27.34
C ALA A 181 -21.84 9.10 -25.87
N LEU A 182 -22.72 8.28 -25.27
CA LEU A 182 -22.58 7.81 -23.90
C LEU A 182 -21.32 6.94 -23.70
N MET A 183 -20.98 6.10 -24.67
CA MET A 183 -19.72 5.32 -24.63
C MET A 183 -18.51 6.24 -24.73
N SER A 184 -18.55 7.26 -25.57
CA SER A 184 -17.52 8.28 -25.70
C SER A 184 -17.32 9.06 -24.39
N ASP A 185 -18.41 9.41 -23.72
CA ASP A 185 -18.36 10.10 -22.42
C ASP A 185 -17.75 9.21 -21.33
N GLN A 186 -18.09 7.91 -21.32
CA GLN A 186 -17.45 6.94 -20.41
C GLN A 186 -15.93 6.81 -20.68
N ASP A 187 -15.53 6.71 -21.95
CA ASP A 187 -14.13 6.64 -22.32
C ASP A 187 -13.37 7.93 -21.94
N SER A 188 -14.03 9.08 -22.06
CA SER A 188 -13.47 10.38 -21.68
C SER A 188 -13.30 10.50 -20.16
N ALA A 189 -14.29 10.04 -19.40
CA ALA A 189 -14.21 10.00 -17.94
C ALA A 189 -13.11 9.04 -17.45
N LEU A 190 -13.03 7.87 -18.09
CA LEU A 190 -11.98 6.90 -17.78
C LEU A 190 -10.58 7.47 -18.09
N ALA A 191 -10.44 8.21 -19.20
CA ALA A 191 -9.18 8.89 -19.53
C ALA A 191 -8.83 9.97 -18.50
N ALA A 192 -9.81 10.74 -18.05
CA ALA A 192 -9.61 11.75 -17.00
C ALA A 192 -9.21 11.12 -15.65
N ALA A 193 -9.82 10.00 -15.28
CA ALA A 193 -9.47 9.25 -14.08
C ALA A 193 -8.05 8.66 -14.16
N GLU A 194 -7.68 8.11 -15.33
CA GLU A 194 -6.33 7.58 -15.59
C GLU A 194 -5.26 8.68 -15.42
N ASP A 195 -5.49 9.84 -16.03
CA ASP A 195 -4.61 11.00 -15.97
C ASP A 195 -4.54 11.59 -14.53
N SER A 196 -5.66 11.60 -13.80
CA SER A 196 -5.69 12.03 -12.41
C SER A 196 -4.90 11.08 -11.49
N ALA A 197 -5.10 9.77 -11.63
CA ALA A 197 -4.38 8.76 -10.87
C ALA A 197 -2.86 8.82 -11.14
N GLU A 198 -2.47 9.00 -12.41
CA GLU A 198 -1.07 9.17 -12.81
C GLU A 198 -0.43 10.40 -12.16
N ARG A 199 -1.10 11.57 -12.28
CA ARG A 199 -0.60 12.81 -11.67
C ARG A 199 -0.47 12.69 -10.15
N ARG A 200 -1.46 12.07 -9.48
CA ARG A 200 -1.39 11.84 -8.02
C ARG A 200 -0.16 11.00 -7.67
N LEU A 201 0.01 9.89 -8.36
CA LEU A 201 1.13 8.97 -8.16
C LEU A 201 2.48 9.67 -8.41
N GLU A 202 2.58 10.44 -9.49
CA GLU A 202 3.80 11.16 -9.85
C GLU A 202 4.16 12.25 -8.84
N ASN A 203 3.17 12.97 -8.32
CA ASN A 203 3.35 13.96 -7.25
C ASN A 203 3.86 13.31 -5.96
N LEU A 204 3.26 12.21 -5.53
CA LEU A 204 3.69 11.47 -4.33
C LEU A 204 5.12 10.95 -4.47
N ARG A 205 5.44 10.36 -5.61
CA ARG A 205 6.80 9.91 -5.93
C ARG A 205 7.80 11.06 -5.97
N ALA A 206 7.39 12.22 -6.50
CA ALA A 206 8.24 13.42 -6.52
C ALA A 206 8.57 13.89 -5.10
N VAL A 207 7.58 13.93 -4.20
CA VAL A 207 7.81 14.28 -2.79
C VAL A 207 8.75 13.29 -2.10
N LEU A 208 8.54 11.98 -2.31
CA LEU A 208 9.43 10.95 -1.76
C LEU A 208 10.87 11.08 -2.28
N ARG A 209 11.07 11.35 -3.55
CA ARG A 209 12.42 11.61 -4.10
C ARG A 209 13.12 12.78 -3.42
N LEU A 210 12.38 13.82 -2.98
CA LEU A 210 12.97 14.95 -2.25
C LEU A 210 13.54 14.55 -0.90
N THR A 211 13.05 13.46 -0.30
CA THR A 211 13.64 12.90 0.94
C THR A 211 15.00 12.23 0.70
N GLY A 212 15.37 11.98 -0.55
CA GLY A 212 16.59 11.28 -0.93
C GLY A 212 16.45 9.76 -0.95
N MET A 213 15.23 9.24 -0.79
CA MET A 213 14.96 7.81 -0.79
C MET A 213 14.66 7.27 -2.19
N GLN A 214 15.00 6.02 -2.43
CA GLN A 214 14.56 5.28 -3.62
C GLN A 214 13.17 4.71 -3.34
N VAL A 215 12.18 5.16 -4.11
CA VAL A 215 10.76 4.82 -3.92
C VAL A 215 10.55 3.31 -4.07
N ASP A 216 11.19 2.69 -5.06
CA ASP A 216 11.05 1.26 -5.36
C ASP A 216 11.56 0.40 -4.19
N GLU A 217 12.69 0.78 -3.59
CA GLU A 217 13.26 0.10 -2.42
C GLU A 217 12.37 0.28 -1.16
N ALA A 218 11.70 1.42 -1.05
CA ALA A 218 10.77 1.67 0.06
C ALA A 218 9.48 0.84 -0.04
N MET A 219 9.06 0.48 -1.25
CA MET A 219 7.83 -0.27 -1.54
C MET A 219 8.00 -1.80 -1.50
N GLU A 220 9.19 -2.32 -1.84
CA GLU A 220 9.43 -3.78 -1.97
C GLU A 220 9.36 -4.55 -0.64
N GLU A 221 9.62 -3.90 0.47
CA GLU A 221 9.52 -4.50 1.79
C GLU A 221 8.38 -3.82 2.56
N GLY A 222 7.26 -4.50 2.73
CA GLY A 222 6.19 -4.08 3.63
C GLY A 222 6.70 -3.65 5.02
N PRO A 223 5.82 -3.25 5.95
CA PRO A 223 6.22 -2.80 7.28
C PRO A 223 7.09 -3.85 7.92
N LEU A 224 8.28 -3.45 8.38
CA LEU A 224 9.16 -4.31 9.16
C LEU A 224 8.35 -4.88 10.33
N GLU A 225 8.22 -6.19 10.41
CA GLU A 225 7.70 -6.85 11.60
C GLU A 225 8.61 -6.46 12.77
N THR A 226 8.17 -5.50 13.56
CA THR A 226 8.82 -5.21 14.85
C THR A 226 8.50 -6.37 15.77
N ASP A 227 9.51 -7.16 16.06
CA ASP A 227 9.48 -8.27 17.01
C ASP A 227 8.78 -7.82 18.31
N GLY A 228 7.58 -8.33 18.55
CA GLY A 228 6.90 -8.27 19.85
C GLY A 228 5.93 -7.13 20.12
N GLY A 229 5.45 -6.39 19.13
CA GLY A 229 4.43 -5.36 19.28
C GLY A 229 3.09 -5.74 18.67
N THR A 230 2.05 -5.89 19.50
CA THR A 230 0.66 -5.97 19.05
C THR A 230 0.29 -4.77 18.17
N GLY A 231 0.07 -5.03 16.87
CA GLY A 231 -0.77 -4.20 16.01
C GLY A 231 -0.17 -2.85 15.60
N GLY A 232 0.75 -2.87 14.66
CA GLY A 232 0.80 -1.82 13.65
C GLY A 232 -0.41 -1.97 12.71
N PRO A 233 -0.81 -0.90 11.99
CA PRO A 233 -1.88 -1.05 11.02
C PRO A 233 -1.51 -2.19 10.06
N LEU A 234 -2.36 -3.21 10.01
CA LEU A 234 -2.29 -4.23 8.98
C LEU A 234 -2.32 -3.49 7.65
N ILE A 235 -1.23 -3.50 6.90
CA ILE A 235 -1.28 -3.05 5.51
C ILE A 235 -2.23 -3.99 4.81
N PRO A 236 -3.35 -3.51 4.30
CA PRO A 236 -4.23 -4.34 3.50
C PRO A 236 -3.38 -4.89 2.35
N ILE A 237 -3.37 -6.19 2.16
CA ILE A 237 -2.96 -6.81 0.90
C ILE A 237 -3.66 -5.97 -0.17
N THR A 238 -2.89 -5.31 -1.02
CA THR A 238 -3.38 -4.32 -1.98
C THR A 238 -4.72 -4.74 -2.55
N ARG A 239 -5.78 -3.98 -2.27
CA ARG A 239 -7.14 -4.26 -2.74
C ARG A 239 -7.21 -4.28 -4.28
N ALA A 240 -6.24 -3.64 -4.95
CA ALA A 240 -6.16 -3.59 -6.40
C ALA A 240 -6.04 -4.97 -7.08
N PRO A 241 -5.18 -5.92 -6.63
CA PRO A 241 -5.17 -7.26 -7.19
C PRO A 241 -6.50 -8.00 -7.00
N VAL A 242 -7.19 -7.77 -5.86
CA VAL A 242 -8.51 -8.36 -5.61
C VAL A 242 -9.55 -7.74 -6.53
N PHE A 243 -9.50 -6.42 -6.72
CA PHE A 243 -10.38 -5.71 -7.64
C PHE A 243 -10.16 -6.15 -9.09
N SER A 244 -8.90 -6.20 -9.56
CA SER A 244 -8.57 -6.58 -10.93
C SER A 244 -8.83 -8.06 -11.23
N SER A 245 -8.72 -8.94 -10.24
CA SER A 245 -9.02 -10.37 -10.42
C SER A 245 -10.51 -10.66 -10.68
N ALA A 246 -11.39 -9.72 -10.36
CA ALA A 246 -12.83 -9.81 -10.61
C ALA A 246 -13.22 -9.31 -12.01
N LEU A 247 -12.28 -8.77 -12.80
CA LEU A 247 -12.49 -8.20 -14.12
C LEU A 247 -12.01 -9.16 -15.21
N ASP A 248 -12.75 -9.20 -16.30
CA ASP A 248 -12.28 -9.79 -17.55
C ASP A 248 -11.26 -8.85 -18.21
N LEU A 249 -9.98 -9.16 -18.09
CA LEU A 249 -8.88 -8.32 -18.58
C LEU A 249 -8.65 -8.42 -20.10
N ASP A 250 -9.34 -9.35 -20.78
CA ASP A 250 -9.34 -9.42 -22.24
C ASP A 250 -10.16 -8.27 -22.85
N ASP A 251 -11.09 -7.70 -22.09
CA ASP A 251 -11.78 -6.46 -22.45
C ASP A 251 -10.85 -5.25 -22.24
N PRO A 252 -10.57 -4.45 -23.29
CA PRO A 252 -9.69 -3.26 -23.18
C PRO A 252 -10.16 -2.23 -22.16
N PHE A 253 -11.46 -2.08 -21.97
CA PHE A 253 -12.05 -1.17 -20.97
C PHE A 253 -11.74 -1.65 -19.55
N ASN A 254 -12.00 -2.92 -19.27
CA ASN A 254 -11.70 -3.52 -17.98
C ASN A 254 -10.19 -3.50 -17.67
N ALA A 255 -9.35 -3.73 -18.68
CA ALA A 255 -7.90 -3.62 -18.55
C ALA A 255 -7.45 -2.19 -18.17
N ARG A 256 -8.09 -1.15 -18.68
CA ARG A 256 -7.82 0.25 -18.29
C ARG A 256 -8.27 0.50 -16.86
N VAL A 257 -9.47 0.06 -16.49
CA VAL A 257 -10.00 0.18 -15.13
C VAL A 257 -9.06 -0.50 -14.11
N ALA A 258 -8.59 -1.71 -14.43
CA ALA A 258 -7.65 -2.44 -13.58
C ALA A 258 -6.32 -1.68 -13.40
N ARG A 259 -5.82 -1.03 -14.45
CA ARG A 259 -4.61 -0.20 -14.34
C ARG A 259 -4.83 1.00 -13.43
N ILE A 260 -5.97 1.69 -13.55
CA ILE A 260 -6.31 2.83 -12.69
C ILE A 260 -6.39 2.38 -11.23
N ALA A 261 -7.10 1.28 -10.95
CA ALA A 261 -7.21 0.72 -9.61
C ALA A 261 -5.83 0.37 -9.03
N SER A 262 -4.94 -0.21 -9.83
CA SER A 262 -3.56 -0.52 -9.42
C SER A 262 -2.77 0.75 -9.06
N ARG A 263 -2.92 1.82 -9.84
CA ARG A 263 -2.25 3.11 -9.59
C ARG A 263 -2.81 3.82 -8.35
N LEU A 264 -4.11 3.74 -8.13
CA LEU A 264 -4.74 4.29 -6.93
C LEU A 264 -4.25 3.56 -5.68
N ALA A 265 -4.18 2.23 -5.72
CA ALA A 265 -3.66 1.43 -4.60
C ALA A 265 -2.16 1.69 -4.34
N GLU A 266 -1.36 1.91 -5.39
CA GLU A 266 0.03 2.33 -5.24
C GLU A 266 0.13 3.73 -4.62
N ALA A 267 -0.73 4.66 -5.05
CA ALA A 267 -0.78 6.00 -4.48
C ALA A 267 -1.14 5.97 -2.99
N GLU A 268 -2.11 5.15 -2.58
CA GLU A 268 -2.46 4.93 -1.17
C GLU A 268 -1.26 4.45 -0.34
N GLN A 269 -0.51 3.48 -0.86
CA GLN A 269 0.70 2.99 -0.19
C GLN A 269 1.76 4.09 -0.02
N LEU A 270 1.95 4.91 -1.05
CA LEU A 270 2.86 6.04 -0.99
C LEU A 270 2.38 7.13 -0.02
N GLU A 271 1.07 7.35 0.09
CA GLU A 271 0.49 8.27 1.07
C GLU A 271 0.71 7.80 2.50
N MET A 272 0.44 6.53 2.79
CA MET A 272 0.74 5.94 4.10
C MET A 272 2.22 6.06 4.46
N LEU A 273 3.11 5.83 3.49
CA LEU A 273 4.55 5.98 3.66
C LEU A 273 4.94 7.45 3.93
N LEU A 274 4.30 8.40 3.24
CA LEU A 274 4.52 9.84 3.45
C LEU A 274 3.95 10.33 4.78
N GLU A 275 2.81 9.81 5.21
CA GLU A 275 2.22 10.11 6.52
C GLU A 275 3.12 9.67 7.67
N ALA A 276 3.75 8.50 7.54
CA ALA A 276 4.73 8.01 8.50
C ALA A 276 6.07 8.73 8.41
N ALA A 277 6.38 9.36 7.29
CA ALA A 277 7.66 10.05 7.10
C ALA A 277 7.75 11.31 7.99
N PRO A 278 8.90 11.55 8.67
CA PRO A 278 9.08 12.69 9.58
C PRO A 278 9.32 14.00 8.81
N LEU A 279 8.29 14.47 8.12
CA LEU A 279 8.34 15.63 7.21
C LEU A 279 8.20 16.97 7.93
N ALA A 280 7.59 17.01 9.11
CA ALA A 280 7.40 18.26 9.85
C ALA A 280 8.67 18.68 10.59
N ILE A 281 8.72 19.98 10.92
CA ILE A 281 9.82 20.55 11.70
C ILE A 281 9.70 20.07 13.16
N PRO A 282 10.79 19.55 13.78
CA PRO A 282 10.74 18.99 15.14
C PRO A 282 10.77 20.03 16.25
N VAL A 283 10.68 21.32 15.93
CA VAL A 283 10.71 22.44 16.89
C VAL A 283 9.50 23.33 16.64
N ASP A 284 8.69 23.52 17.66
CA ASP A 284 7.58 24.48 17.62
C ASP A 284 8.06 25.88 18.06
N GLY A 285 7.88 26.85 17.16
CA GLY A 285 8.29 28.23 17.34
C GLY A 285 9.59 28.60 16.62
N PRO A 286 10.16 29.81 16.91
CA PRO A 286 11.33 30.31 16.22
C PRO A 286 12.59 29.50 16.57
N TYR A 287 13.31 29.06 15.57
CA TYR A 287 14.55 28.33 15.70
C TYR A 287 15.59 28.78 14.67
N ARG A 288 16.83 28.41 14.90
CA ARG A 288 17.94 28.58 13.96
C ARG A 288 18.66 27.26 13.78
N ARG A 289 18.88 26.85 12.56
CA ARG A 289 19.74 25.71 12.26
C ARG A 289 21.21 26.07 12.56
N THR A 290 21.91 25.21 13.29
CA THR A 290 23.27 25.45 13.72
C THR A 290 24.28 24.50 13.14
N SER A 291 23.86 23.27 12.78
CA SER A 291 24.72 22.30 12.13
C SER A 291 23.91 21.34 11.26
N SER A 292 24.47 20.97 10.12
CA SER A 292 23.87 20.00 9.18
C SER A 292 24.38 18.58 9.43
N TYR A 293 23.66 17.63 8.90
CA TYR A 293 24.06 16.24 8.75
C TYR A 293 25.32 16.08 7.88
N GLY A 294 26.14 15.07 8.15
CA GLY A 294 27.28 14.70 7.34
C GLY A 294 28.63 14.96 7.99
N SER A 295 29.68 14.89 7.21
CA SER A 295 31.07 15.01 7.70
C SER A 295 31.40 16.44 8.13
N ARG A 296 31.87 16.61 9.36
CA ARG A 296 32.29 17.91 9.92
C ARG A 296 33.43 17.76 10.91
N ILE A 297 34.06 18.85 11.28
CA ILE A 297 35.04 18.84 12.39
C ILE A 297 34.31 18.78 13.74
N ASP A 298 34.54 17.78 14.52
CA ASP A 298 34.02 17.64 15.89
C ASP A 298 34.53 18.80 16.77
N PRO A 299 33.64 19.59 17.39
CA PRO A 299 33.98 20.75 18.17
C PRO A 299 34.80 20.42 19.43
N PHE A 300 34.72 19.18 19.92
CA PHE A 300 35.41 18.71 21.11
C PHE A 300 36.81 18.13 20.81
N THR A 301 36.89 17.24 19.81
CA THR A 301 38.12 16.53 19.46
C THR A 301 38.94 17.21 18.38
N ARG A 302 38.36 18.18 17.65
CA ARG A 302 38.97 18.86 16.51
C ARG A 302 39.34 17.92 15.34
N ARG A 303 38.77 16.73 15.31
CA ARG A 303 38.96 15.72 14.25
C ARG A 303 37.76 15.67 13.33
N LEU A 304 37.94 15.19 12.12
CA LEU A 304 36.85 14.90 11.20
C LEU A 304 35.99 13.80 11.82
N ALA A 305 34.68 14.08 11.90
CA ALA A 305 33.68 13.16 12.44
C ALA A 305 32.40 13.26 11.61
N PHE A 306 31.63 12.20 11.61
CA PHE A 306 30.32 12.19 10.97
C PHE A 306 29.24 12.64 11.95
N HIS A 307 28.44 13.63 11.56
CA HIS A 307 27.30 14.12 12.30
C HIS A 307 26.03 13.40 11.81
N ALA A 308 25.48 12.53 12.63
CA ALA A 308 24.37 11.66 12.27
C ALA A 308 22.99 12.35 12.25
N GLY A 309 22.92 13.67 12.48
CA GLY A 309 21.69 14.42 12.54
C GLY A 309 21.86 15.88 12.14
N SER A 310 20.83 16.67 12.38
CA SER A 310 20.82 18.13 12.24
C SER A 310 20.61 18.78 13.58
N ASP A 311 21.31 19.92 13.82
CA ASP A 311 21.22 20.64 15.08
C ASP A 311 20.39 21.93 14.91
N PHE A 312 19.38 22.10 15.78
CA PHE A 312 18.50 23.24 15.82
C PHE A 312 18.63 23.97 17.16
N ALA A 313 18.95 25.26 17.15
CA ALA A 313 19.03 26.06 18.34
C ALA A 313 17.79 26.97 18.50
N ALA A 314 17.29 27.01 19.72
CA ALA A 314 16.23 27.91 20.16
C ALA A 314 16.45 28.28 21.64
N TYR A 315 15.47 28.92 22.28
CA TYR A 315 15.53 29.19 23.70
C TYR A 315 15.44 27.90 24.53
N ARG A 316 15.94 27.95 25.75
CA ARG A 316 15.90 26.80 26.66
C ARG A 316 14.44 26.42 26.94
N ASN A 317 14.16 25.14 26.87
CA ASN A 317 12.82 24.55 27.00
C ASN A 317 11.85 24.90 25.85
N ALA A 318 12.37 25.35 24.68
CA ALA A 318 11.59 25.46 23.47
C ALA A 318 10.89 24.12 23.18
N PRO A 319 9.62 24.10 22.77
CA PRO A 319 8.89 22.85 22.56
C PRO A 319 9.53 22.03 21.45
N ILE A 320 9.82 20.77 21.76
CA ILE A 320 10.23 19.75 20.79
C ILE A 320 9.01 18.90 20.52
N VAL A 321 8.66 18.75 19.23
CA VAL A 321 7.42 18.12 18.78
C VAL A 321 7.70 16.94 17.83
N ALA A 322 6.76 16.01 17.77
CA ALA A 322 6.82 14.89 16.85
C ALA A 322 6.60 15.37 15.40
N PRO A 323 7.48 15.03 14.47
CA PRO A 323 7.38 15.44 13.06
C PRO A 323 6.42 14.56 12.22
N ALA A 324 5.98 13.44 12.77
CA ALA A 324 5.02 12.50 12.21
C ALA A 324 4.36 11.71 13.34
N PRO A 325 3.21 11.06 13.10
CA PRO A 325 2.61 10.13 14.06
C PRO A 325 3.57 8.97 14.37
N GLY A 326 3.42 8.36 15.54
CA GLY A 326 4.28 7.21 15.87
C GLY A 326 4.14 6.73 17.31
N ARG A 327 5.06 5.87 17.72
CA ARG A 327 5.14 5.33 19.07
C ARG A 327 6.51 5.60 19.69
N VAL A 328 6.54 6.08 20.90
CA VAL A 328 7.79 6.31 21.65
C VAL A 328 8.42 4.96 21.99
N VAL A 329 9.58 4.67 21.41
CA VAL A 329 10.35 3.43 21.67
C VAL A 329 11.42 3.62 22.74
N TYR A 330 11.83 4.85 22.98
CA TYR A 330 12.78 5.20 24.03
C TYR A 330 12.49 6.60 24.61
N ALA A 331 12.53 6.73 25.93
CA ALA A 331 12.47 7.99 26.66
C ALA A 331 13.34 7.89 27.91
N GLY A 332 14.49 8.61 27.95
CA GLY A 332 15.42 8.49 29.06
C GLY A 332 16.79 9.11 28.81
N TRP A 333 17.78 8.71 29.61
CA TRP A 333 19.16 9.18 29.49
C TRP A 333 20.00 8.23 28.63
N ARG A 334 20.63 8.76 27.60
CA ARG A 334 21.56 8.00 26.73
C ARG A 334 22.95 8.65 26.76
N ALA A 335 23.99 7.82 26.90
CA ALA A 335 25.38 8.29 26.92
C ALA A 335 25.72 9.09 25.66
N GLY A 336 26.34 10.25 25.82
CA GLY A 336 26.64 11.18 24.74
C GLY A 336 25.44 12.08 24.36
N TYR A 337 24.24 11.55 24.26
CA TYR A 337 23.02 12.24 23.82
C TYR A 337 22.26 12.98 24.93
N GLY A 338 22.53 12.64 26.21
CA GLY A 338 21.80 13.20 27.35
C GLY A 338 20.36 12.67 27.42
N ARG A 339 19.42 13.53 27.80
CA ARG A 339 17.99 13.21 27.76
C ARG A 339 17.52 13.07 26.32
N THR A 340 16.98 11.92 26.01
CA THR A 340 16.69 11.48 24.64
C THR A 340 15.29 10.87 24.56
N VAL A 341 14.59 11.19 23.49
CA VAL A 341 13.35 10.51 23.05
C VAL A 341 13.63 9.91 21.69
N GLU A 342 13.14 8.69 21.46
CA GLU A 342 13.09 8.06 20.13
C GLU A 342 11.65 7.67 19.82
N VAL A 343 11.21 7.98 18.61
CA VAL A 343 9.87 7.68 18.10
C VAL A 343 10.03 6.78 16.87
N ASP A 344 9.30 5.70 16.86
CA ASP A 344 9.11 4.82 15.70
C ASP A 344 7.82 5.23 15.00
N HIS A 345 7.92 5.58 13.73
CA HIS A 345 6.80 6.07 12.92
C HIS A 345 6.20 5.00 12.01
N GLY A 346 6.72 3.76 12.07
CA GLY A 346 6.39 2.70 11.12
C GLY A 346 7.16 2.84 9.80
N PHE A 347 6.91 1.92 8.87
CA PHE A 347 7.55 1.86 7.55
C PHE A 347 9.08 1.98 7.57
N GLY A 348 9.73 1.63 8.69
CA GLY A 348 11.17 1.74 8.88
C GLY A 348 11.67 3.13 9.29
N TYR A 349 10.79 4.11 9.46
CA TYR A 349 11.16 5.44 9.94
C TYR A 349 11.28 5.46 11.45
N ARG A 350 12.36 6.06 11.93
CA ARG A 350 12.56 6.37 13.35
C ARG A 350 13.22 7.74 13.49
N THR A 351 12.80 8.49 14.51
CA THR A 351 13.44 9.77 14.85
C THR A 351 14.01 9.75 16.25
N ARG A 352 15.10 10.48 16.46
CA ARG A 352 15.73 10.69 17.75
C ARG A 352 15.85 12.18 18.05
N PHE A 353 15.48 12.53 19.27
CA PHE A 353 15.54 13.89 19.84
C PHE A 353 16.47 13.85 21.05
N ALA A 354 17.61 14.53 20.97
CA ALA A 354 18.63 14.48 22.02
C ALA A 354 18.92 15.86 22.64
N HIS A 355 19.75 15.85 23.69
CA HIS A 355 20.13 17.01 24.49
C HIS A 355 18.96 17.71 25.19
N LEU A 356 17.83 17.03 25.38
CA LEU A 356 16.61 17.61 25.94
C LEU A 356 16.79 18.14 27.36
N HIS A 357 16.08 19.19 27.69
CA HIS A 357 15.95 19.71 29.05
C HIS A 357 14.92 18.91 29.85
N SER A 358 13.76 18.62 29.27
CA SER A 358 12.70 17.79 29.83
C SER A 358 12.24 16.76 28.83
N ILE A 359 11.66 15.66 29.33
CA ILE A 359 10.96 14.64 28.55
C ILE A 359 9.53 14.62 29.08
N ASP A 360 8.56 14.80 28.17
CA ASP A 360 7.15 14.96 28.52
C ASP A 360 6.34 13.68 28.12
N VAL A 361 7.01 12.65 27.55
CA VAL A 361 6.44 11.41 27.08
C VAL A 361 7.16 10.20 27.69
N ARG A 362 6.56 9.01 27.62
CA ARG A 362 7.10 7.74 28.12
C ARG A 362 7.21 6.72 27.01
N ARG A 363 8.09 5.75 27.18
CA ARG A 363 8.16 4.59 26.27
C ARG A 363 6.78 3.90 26.20
N GLY A 364 6.31 3.65 24.99
CA GLY A 364 5.02 3.03 24.69
C GLY A 364 3.91 4.03 24.36
N ASP A 365 4.08 5.32 24.65
CA ASP A 365 3.09 6.34 24.32
C ASP A 365 2.95 6.45 22.79
N ALA A 366 1.70 6.52 22.30
CA ALA A 366 1.42 6.95 20.95
C ALA A 366 1.53 8.48 20.89
N VAL A 367 2.07 9.00 19.80
CA VAL A 367 2.21 10.44 19.57
C VAL A 367 1.66 10.81 18.20
N GLU A 368 1.04 11.98 18.13
CA GLU A 368 0.53 12.57 16.89
C GLU A 368 1.51 13.62 16.37
N ILE A 369 1.39 13.98 15.10
CA ILE A 369 2.16 15.08 14.51
C ILE A 369 1.94 16.37 15.32
N GLY A 370 3.03 17.10 15.60
CA GLY A 370 2.99 18.33 16.41
C GLY A 370 2.85 18.09 17.91
N GLN A 371 2.66 16.85 18.37
CA GLN A 371 2.58 16.56 19.81
C GLN A 371 3.93 16.81 20.49
N ARG A 372 3.88 17.49 21.64
CA ARG A 372 5.07 17.83 22.43
C ARG A 372 5.70 16.57 23.01
N LEU A 373 7.01 16.39 22.77
CA LEU A 373 7.83 15.30 23.27
C LEU A 373 8.68 15.72 24.49
N GLY A 374 9.01 17.01 24.57
CA GLY A 374 9.85 17.56 25.61
C GLY A 374 10.29 19.00 25.35
N GLY A 375 11.28 19.45 26.05
CA GLY A 375 11.86 20.77 25.91
C GLY A 375 13.32 20.76 25.49
N MET A 376 13.73 21.69 24.64
CA MET A 376 15.11 21.86 24.17
C MET A 376 16.07 22.14 25.34
N GLY A 377 17.24 21.51 25.35
CA GLY A 377 18.21 21.67 26.41
C GLY A 377 19.67 21.62 25.95
N SER A 378 20.54 21.23 26.87
CA SER A 378 21.98 21.07 26.65
C SER A 378 22.53 19.93 27.53
N THR A 379 21.77 18.83 27.62
CA THR A 379 22.21 17.66 28.41
C THR A 379 23.11 16.73 27.60
N GLY A 380 23.94 15.92 28.27
CA GLY A 380 24.90 15.06 27.61
C GLY A 380 26.10 15.82 27.03
N ARG A 381 26.61 15.39 25.86
CA ARG A 381 27.74 16.01 25.17
C ARG A 381 27.26 17.15 24.26
N SER A 382 27.04 18.31 24.83
CA SER A 382 26.50 19.47 24.15
C SER A 382 27.29 20.74 24.50
N THR A 383 27.50 21.63 23.54
CA THR A 383 28.21 22.91 23.72
C THR A 383 27.30 24.08 24.06
N GLY A 384 25.99 23.90 23.98
CA GLY A 384 24.99 24.95 24.24
C GLY A 384 23.58 24.44 24.00
N THR A 385 22.56 25.28 24.26
CA THR A 385 21.17 24.89 24.10
C THR A 385 20.85 24.63 22.64
N HIS A 386 20.57 23.37 22.29
CA HIS A 386 20.12 22.95 20.96
C HIS A 386 19.42 21.60 21.03
N LEU A 387 18.63 21.29 20.01
CA LEU A 387 18.14 19.96 19.70
C LEU A 387 19.11 19.32 18.73
N HIS A 388 19.62 18.13 19.06
CA HIS A 388 20.22 17.23 18.09
C HIS A 388 19.12 16.27 17.59
N TYR A 389 18.83 16.32 16.29
CA TYR A 389 17.73 15.61 15.65
C TYR A 389 18.25 14.66 14.58
N GLU A 390 17.96 13.37 14.74
CA GLU A 390 18.31 12.33 13.78
C GLU A 390 17.07 11.73 13.15
N VAL A 391 17.15 11.42 11.86
CA VAL A 391 16.18 10.60 11.14
C VAL A 391 16.88 9.31 10.72
N TRP A 392 16.19 8.23 10.92
CA TRP A 392 16.66 6.91 10.54
C TRP A 392 15.63 6.28 9.61
N PHE A 393 16.13 5.63 8.58
CA PHE A 393 15.33 4.81 7.70
C PHE A 393 15.95 3.42 7.65
N ARG A 394 15.18 2.39 8.02
CA ARG A 394 15.64 0.98 8.07
C ARG A 394 16.94 0.76 8.83
N GLY A 395 17.13 1.52 9.89
CA GLY A 395 18.32 1.41 10.74
C GLY A 395 19.52 2.21 10.26
N GLU A 396 19.45 2.88 9.13
CA GLU A 396 20.48 3.78 8.62
C GLU A 396 20.14 5.25 8.89
N HIS A 397 21.16 6.05 9.20
CA HIS A 397 21.00 7.48 9.35
C HIS A 397 20.81 8.15 8.00
N VAL A 398 19.79 8.98 7.87
CA VAL A 398 19.52 9.78 6.68
C VAL A 398 19.52 11.28 7.00
N ASP A 399 19.69 12.12 5.97
CA ASP A 399 19.74 13.57 6.16
C ASP A 399 18.37 14.13 6.56
N PRO A 400 18.16 14.61 7.80
CA PRO A 400 16.89 15.11 8.26
C PRO A 400 16.36 16.30 7.45
N GLU A 401 17.26 17.07 6.84
CA GLU A 401 16.87 18.24 6.06
C GLU A 401 16.19 17.91 4.75
N SER A 402 16.50 16.77 4.19
CA SER A 402 15.81 16.28 3.00
C SER A 402 14.34 16.04 3.29
N PHE A 403 14.02 15.48 4.46
CA PHE A 403 12.65 15.26 4.92
C PHE A 403 11.92 16.58 5.20
N ILE A 404 12.54 17.48 5.96
CA ILE A 404 11.95 18.80 6.27
C ILE A 404 11.70 19.61 4.98
N ARG A 405 12.60 19.50 3.98
CA ARG A 405 12.38 20.16 2.68
C ARG A 405 11.20 19.55 1.94
N ALA A 406 11.11 18.23 1.90
CA ALA A 406 10.00 17.52 1.28
C ALA A 406 8.65 17.91 1.90
N GLY A 407 8.60 18.06 3.22
CA GLY A 407 7.40 18.48 3.95
C GLY A 407 6.81 19.82 3.52
N ARG A 408 7.61 20.73 2.95
CA ARG A 408 7.12 22.02 2.42
C ARG A 408 6.25 21.87 1.16
N TYR A 409 6.25 20.71 0.53
CA TYR A 409 5.48 20.43 -0.68
C TYR A 409 4.26 19.54 -0.38
N VAL A 410 4.10 19.09 0.88
CA VAL A 410 2.97 18.28 1.33
C VAL A 410 1.92 19.12 2.08
N HIS A 411 2.35 20.27 2.65
CA HIS A 411 1.50 21.16 3.46
C HIS A 411 1.27 22.51 2.79
#